data_80b87745e838bfffe3ef2b69337d148f
#
_entry.id   80b87745e838bfffe3ef2b69337d148f
#
_cell.length_a   1.000
_cell.length_b   1.000
_cell.length_c   1.000
_cell.angle_alpha   90.00
_cell.angle_beta   90.00
_cell.angle_gamma   90.00
#
_symmetry.space_group_name_H-M   'P 1'
#
loop_
_entity.id
_entity.type
_entity.pdbx_description
1 polymer ?
#
loop_
_entity_poly.entity_id
_entity_poly.type
_entity_poly.pdbx_seq_one_letter_code
_entity_poly.pdbx_strand_id
1 'polypeptide(L)'
;MGVFNRTERSTGSEFPHYREDWAFRATYSYGNRYFLEYNGAYNGSEKFSPDYRFELFNSGALGWMISEEKFFKPLRKWVDMLKVRYSIGEVGDDNLGIRFLYATQWAYGGKSFHGLNNRTESPYTWYKEATVGNPDVHWETALKQNIGVDYAFFDGLLAGSLEFFYDKRSDILVAGDKRATPGYLGISAPAANLGRVRTKGYELELRVNKTLNNGLRLWGNFNMTHAENKILKYDDPVLRPAYQKSEGFAIGQDHAHLTAGFANTWDEVFAMPTHNTMNDQKLPGQYITMDYNGDGVIDANDSAPYGYTGTPENTYNATIGFDYKGFSCFVQFYGVTNVNRYVGFTSLHNNVNTVFDEGVFWSKDRFDADAPMPRI
;
A
#
# COMPACT_ATOMS: atom_id res chain seq x y z
N MET A 1 18.37 26.26 10.67
CA MET A 1 17.49 26.80 9.58
C MET A 1 16.07 26.71 10.06
N GLY A 2 15.27 27.75 9.89
CA GLY A 2 13.83 27.76 10.18
C GLY A 2 13.07 28.25 8.94
N VAL A 3 11.90 27.68 8.70
CA VAL A 3 11.00 28.04 7.60
C VAL A 3 9.59 28.16 8.17
N PHE A 4 8.90 29.21 7.77
CA PHE A 4 7.48 29.40 8.04
C PHE A 4 6.75 29.50 6.72
N ASN A 5 5.65 28.77 6.60
CA ASN A 5 4.75 28.84 5.46
C ASN A 5 3.31 28.96 5.94
N ARG A 6 2.56 29.89 5.38
CA ARG A 6 1.12 29.98 5.59
C ARG A 6 0.44 30.08 4.24
N THR A 7 -0.48 29.18 4.00
CA THR A 7 -1.27 29.16 2.76
C THR A 7 -2.73 29.39 3.07
N GLU A 8 -3.32 30.31 2.34
CA GLU A 8 -4.77 30.53 2.31
C GLU A 8 -5.22 30.46 0.86
N ARG A 9 -6.21 29.63 0.60
CA ARG A 9 -6.80 29.46 -0.73
C ARG A 9 -8.31 29.49 -0.63
N SER A 10 -8.96 30.36 -1.43
CA SER A 10 -10.41 30.42 -1.56
C SER A 10 -10.80 30.22 -3.01
N THR A 11 -11.84 29.45 -3.28
CA THR A 11 -12.37 29.20 -4.63
C THR A 11 -13.89 29.34 -4.60
N GLY A 12 -14.40 30.36 -5.30
CA GLY A 12 -15.84 30.63 -5.38
C GLY A 12 -16.49 30.92 -4.02
N SER A 13 -17.55 30.19 -3.70
CA SER A 13 -18.32 30.32 -2.45
C SER A 13 -17.90 29.35 -1.35
N GLU A 14 -16.81 28.63 -1.54
CA GLU A 14 -16.30 27.69 -0.55
C GLU A 14 -15.64 28.40 0.63
N PHE A 15 -15.67 27.77 1.80
CA PHE A 15 -14.88 28.26 2.93
C PHE A 15 -13.38 28.18 2.58
N PRO A 16 -12.60 29.20 2.93
CA PRO A 16 -11.17 29.24 2.65
C PRO A 16 -10.45 27.99 3.22
N HIS A 17 -9.44 27.55 2.51
CA HIS A 17 -8.51 26.53 2.98
C HIS A 17 -7.34 27.22 3.70
N TYR A 18 -7.03 26.77 4.89
CA TYR A 18 -5.93 27.28 5.69
C TYR A 18 -4.96 26.16 6.03
N ARG A 19 -3.69 26.46 5.81
CA ARG A 19 -2.59 25.62 6.28
C ARG A 19 -1.47 26.51 6.80
N GLU A 20 -0.89 26.10 7.91
CA GLU A 20 0.24 26.79 8.53
C GLU A 20 1.30 25.78 8.93
N ASP A 21 2.51 25.98 8.45
CA ASP A 21 3.62 25.04 8.64
C ASP A 21 4.85 25.79 9.16
N TRP A 22 5.39 25.32 10.28
CA TRP A 22 6.67 25.73 10.84
C TRP A 22 7.62 24.57 10.74
N ALA A 23 8.77 24.76 10.11
CA ALA A 23 9.78 23.73 10.03
C ALA A 23 11.12 24.27 10.53
N PHE A 24 11.85 23.45 11.24
CA PHE A 24 13.19 23.78 11.70
C PHE A 24 14.12 22.58 11.58
N ARG A 25 15.40 22.90 11.29
CA ARG A 25 16.46 21.92 11.12
C ARG A 25 17.73 22.38 11.80
N ALA A 26 18.34 21.50 12.59
CA ALA A 26 19.64 21.66 13.18
C ALA A 26 20.55 20.51 12.76
N THR A 27 21.73 20.82 12.27
CA THR A 27 22.74 19.82 11.88
C THR A 27 24.06 20.12 12.56
N TYR A 28 24.72 19.08 13.01
CA TYR A 28 26.05 19.17 13.62
C TYR A 28 26.93 18.09 13.03
N SER A 29 28.18 18.46 12.71
CA SER A 29 29.20 17.50 12.27
C SER A 29 30.51 17.76 13.00
N TYR A 30 31.15 16.69 13.41
CA TYR A 30 32.43 16.78 14.11
C TYR A 30 33.49 15.92 13.44
N GLY A 31 34.58 16.56 13.03
CA GLY A 31 35.76 15.92 12.46
C GLY A 31 35.47 15.05 11.22
N ASN A 32 34.43 15.34 10.45
CA ASN A 32 33.94 14.52 9.34
C ASN A 32 33.66 13.05 9.71
N ARG A 33 33.46 12.76 11.00
CA ARG A 33 33.25 11.40 11.51
C ARG A 33 31.88 11.21 12.10
N TYR A 34 31.40 12.18 12.87
CA TYR A 34 30.13 12.12 13.57
C TYR A 34 29.17 13.16 12.99
N PHE A 35 27.98 12.73 12.70
CA PHE A 35 26.93 13.56 12.14
C PHE A 35 25.68 13.43 12.99
N LEU A 36 25.10 14.54 13.35
CA LEU A 36 23.83 14.63 14.07
C LEU A 36 22.93 15.58 13.32
N GLU A 37 21.69 15.17 13.14
CA GLU A 37 20.65 15.99 12.56
C GLU A 37 19.39 15.89 13.41
N TYR A 38 18.73 17.02 13.61
CA TYR A 38 17.42 17.11 14.22
C TYR A 38 16.53 17.99 13.36
N ASN A 39 15.32 17.50 13.06
CA ASN A 39 14.30 18.25 12.36
C ASN A 39 13.01 18.23 13.16
N GLY A 40 12.27 19.32 13.12
CA GLY A 40 10.92 19.41 13.67
C GLY A 40 10.01 20.12 12.70
N ALA A 41 8.77 19.70 12.67
CA ALA A 41 7.71 20.32 11.89
C ALA A 41 6.47 20.51 12.76
N TYR A 42 6.06 21.75 12.97
CA TYR A 42 4.80 22.07 13.66
C TYR A 42 3.79 22.51 12.61
N ASN A 43 2.87 21.62 12.30
CA ASN A 43 1.95 21.77 11.17
C ASN A 43 0.52 22.00 11.65
N GLY A 44 -0.19 22.91 10.98
CA GLY A 44 -1.58 23.20 11.25
C GLY A 44 -2.46 23.04 10.00
N SER A 45 -3.57 22.31 10.14
CA SER A 45 -4.54 22.10 9.07
C SER A 45 -5.96 22.41 9.52
N GLU A 46 -6.71 23.15 8.71
CA GLU A 46 -8.12 23.49 8.98
C GLU A 46 -9.07 22.29 8.90
N LYS A 47 -8.59 21.16 8.40
CA LYS A 47 -9.38 19.94 8.29
C LYS A 47 -9.74 19.32 9.64
N PHE A 48 -8.99 19.67 10.67
CA PHE A 48 -9.19 19.19 12.04
C PHE A 48 -9.92 20.21 12.90
N SER A 49 -10.52 19.72 13.99
CA SER A 49 -11.10 20.57 15.03
C SER A 49 -10.01 21.47 15.66
N PRO A 50 -10.37 22.58 16.30
CA PRO A 50 -9.39 23.48 16.92
C PRO A 50 -8.40 22.77 17.85
N ASP A 51 -8.83 21.73 18.56
CA ASP A 51 -8.02 21.01 19.54
C ASP A 51 -6.96 20.10 18.90
N TYR A 52 -7.20 19.63 17.67
CA TYR A 52 -6.31 18.73 16.91
C TYR A 52 -5.71 19.40 15.67
N ARG A 53 -5.89 20.71 15.54
CA ARG A 53 -5.48 21.45 14.34
C ARG A 53 -3.97 21.45 14.15
N PHE A 54 -3.20 21.59 15.22
CA PHE A 54 -1.76 21.68 15.20
C PHE A 54 -1.12 20.47 15.85
N GLU A 55 -0.09 19.92 15.19
CA GLU A 55 0.68 18.79 15.69
C GLU A 55 2.17 19.00 15.44
N LEU A 56 3.02 18.49 16.36
CA LEU A 56 4.47 18.59 16.30
C LEU A 56 5.08 17.23 15.94
N PHE A 57 5.74 17.19 14.80
CA PHE A 57 6.46 16.01 14.31
C PHE A 57 7.95 16.20 14.44
N ASN A 58 8.63 15.26 15.08
CA ASN A 58 10.05 15.32 15.35
C ASN A 58 10.79 14.20 14.63
N SER A 59 12.00 14.51 14.15
CA SER A 59 12.89 13.50 13.58
C SER A 59 14.34 13.76 13.97
N GLY A 60 15.09 12.69 14.10
CA GLY A 60 16.52 12.73 14.39
C GLY A 60 17.29 11.73 13.55
N ALA A 61 18.52 12.07 13.19
CA ALA A 61 19.42 11.18 12.48
C ALA A 61 20.83 11.25 13.05
N LEU A 62 21.49 10.09 13.07
CA LEU A 62 22.88 9.91 13.48
C LEU A 62 23.65 9.29 12.33
N GLY A 63 24.87 9.75 12.12
CA GLY A 63 25.79 9.17 11.15
C GLY A 63 27.19 9.04 11.74
N TRP A 64 27.81 7.90 11.48
CA TRP A 64 29.20 7.64 11.87
C TRP A 64 30.01 7.16 10.67
N MET A 65 31.02 7.97 10.31
CA MET A 65 32.00 7.64 9.27
C MET A 65 33.11 6.81 9.88
N ILE A 66 32.93 5.51 9.92
CA ILE A 66 33.86 4.57 10.55
C ILE A 66 35.23 4.62 9.84
N SER A 67 35.22 4.76 8.50
CA SER A 67 36.44 4.82 7.71
C SER A 67 37.35 6.00 8.07
N GLU A 68 36.85 7.05 8.74
CA GLU A 68 37.64 8.19 9.20
C GLU A 68 38.26 8.00 10.59
N GLU A 69 37.98 6.90 11.27
CA GLU A 69 38.52 6.61 12.59
C GLU A 69 39.99 6.19 12.51
N LYS A 70 40.73 6.50 13.59
CA LYS A 70 42.18 6.19 13.68
C LYS A 70 42.43 4.68 13.62
N PHE A 71 41.60 3.88 14.26
CA PHE A 71 41.72 2.42 14.26
C PHE A 71 41.43 1.78 12.89
N PHE A 72 40.70 2.48 12.01
CA PHE A 72 40.35 1.99 10.69
C PHE A 72 41.46 2.20 9.64
N LYS A 73 42.46 3.02 9.93
CA LYS A 73 43.55 3.35 8.98
C LYS A 73 44.20 2.14 8.27
N PRO A 74 44.47 0.99 8.94
CA PRO A 74 45.04 -0.16 8.25
C PRO A 74 44.17 -0.76 7.16
N LEU A 75 42.84 -0.63 7.31
CA LEU A 75 41.84 -1.17 6.41
C LEU A 75 41.54 -0.28 5.19
N ARG A 76 42.01 0.97 5.20
CA ARG A 76 41.81 1.94 4.08
C ARG A 76 42.44 1.50 2.77
N LYS A 77 43.31 0.50 2.75
CA LYS A 77 43.83 -0.12 1.52
C LYS A 77 42.77 -0.86 0.73
N TRP A 78 41.70 -1.25 1.40
CA TRP A 78 40.63 -2.08 0.84
C TRP A 78 39.26 -1.42 0.90
N VAL A 79 39.06 -0.56 1.92
CA VAL A 79 37.78 0.08 2.21
C VAL A 79 37.98 1.59 2.15
N ASP A 80 37.47 2.21 1.09
CA ASP A 80 37.58 3.65 0.87
C ASP A 80 36.60 4.43 1.75
N MET A 81 35.40 3.91 1.93
CA MET A 81 34.36 4.50 2.73
C MET A 81 33.54 3.42 3.44
N LEU A 82 33.29 3.64 4.71
CA LEU A 82 32.31 2.90 5.50
C LEU A 82 31.61 3.86 6.45
N LYS A 83 30.30 4.04 6.21
CA LYS A 83 29.46 4.92 7.02
C LYS A 83 28.23 4.15 7.49
N VAL A 84 27.94 4.24 8.77
CA VAL A 84 26.70 3.75 9.37
C VAL A 84 25.80 4.94 9.67
N ARG A 85 24.53 4.83 9.39
CA ARG A 85 23.52 5.85 9.68
C ARG A 85 22.28 5.23 10.28
N TYR A 86 21.65 5.97 11.16
CA TYR A 86 20.36 5.63 11.74
C TYR A 86 19.50 6.88 11.77
N SER A 87 18.24 6.74 11.41
CA SER A 87 17.25 7.80 11.55
C SER A 87 15.95 7.28 12.14
N ILE A 88 15.31 8.13 12.91
CA ILE A 88 13.97 7.92 13.46
C ILE A 88 13.22 9.23 13.37
N GLY A 89 11.95 9.17 12.96
CA GLY A 89 11.15 10.38 12.85
C GLY A 89 9.67 10.09 12.68
N GLU A 90 8.87 11.05 13.10
CA GLU A 90 7.44 11.07 12.91
C GLU A 90 7.08 11.99 11.75
N VAL A 91 6.10 11.57 10.96
CA VAL A 91 5.51 12.34 9.86
C VAL A 91 4.01 12.32 10.02
N GLY A 92 3.38 13.48 9.92
CA GLY A 92 1.92 13.61 9.93
C GLY A 92 1.33 13.64 8.52
N ASP A 93 0.13 13.11 8.39
CA ASP A 93 -0.67 13.18 7.16
C ASP A 93 -2.06 13.75 7.49
N ASP A 94 -2.47 14.77 6.74
CA ASP A 94 -3.79 15.41 6.84
C ASP A 94 -4.68 15.11 5.62
N ASN A 95 -4.36 14.07 4.86
CA ASN A 95 -5.11 13.67 3.67
C ASN A 95 -6.38 12.90 4.02
N LEU A 96 -7.37 13.58 4.56
CA LEU A 96 -8.64 12.98 4.98
C LEU A 96 -9.65 12.77 3.83
N GLY A 97 -9.35 13.27 2.62
CA GLY A 97 -10.26 13.22 1.47
C GLY A 97 -11.50 14.12 1.59
N ILE A 98 -11.99 14.36 2.80
CA ILE A 98 -13.22 15.16 3.09
C ILE A 98 -12.87 16.21 4.16
N ARG A 99 -13.45 17.40 4.01
CA ARG A 99 -13.35 18.49 5.00
C ARG A 99 -14.45 18.40 6.05
N PHE A 100 -14.22 18.99 7.20
CA PHE A 100 -15.20 19.14 8.27
C PHE A 100 -15.74 17.82 8.84
N LEU A 101 -14.92 16.77 8.82
CA LEU A 101 -15.29 15.48 9.44
C LEU A 101 -15.55 15.60 10.95
N TYR A 102 -15.03 16.65 11.58
CA TYR A 102 -15.26 16.93 12.98
C TYR A 102 -16.65 17.53 13.28
N ALA A 103 -17.38 18.01 12.26
CA ALA A 103 -18.67 18.69 12.41
C ALA A 103 -19.79 17.88 11.76
N THR A 104 -20.91 17.73 12.47
CA THR A 104 -22.11 17.12 11.91
C THR A 104 -22.68 17.99 10.78
N GLN A 105 -22.94 17.36 9.65
CA GLN A 105 -23.50 18.02 8.46
C GLN A 105 -24.97 17.64 8.29
N TRP A 106 -25.79 18.63 8.01
CA TRP A 106 -27.22 18.48 7.80
C TRP A 106 -27.57 18.68 6.33
N ALA A 107 -28.40 17.82 5.80
CA ALA A 107 -28.94 17.93 4.44
C ALA A 107 -30.45 18.17 4.44
N TYR A 108 -30.90 18.86 3.42
CA TYR A 108 -32.31 19.02 3.17
C TYR A 108 -32.95 17.66 2.88
N GLY A 109 -33.91 17.26 3.71
CA GLY A 109 -34.60 15.97 3.62
C GLY A 109 -35.80 15.97 2.69
N GLY A 110 -36.22 17.14 2.20
CA GLY A 110 -37.39 17.29 1.35
C GLY A 110 -38.60 17.88 2.09
N LYS A 111 -39.77 17.69 1.49
CA LYS A 111 -41.04 18.05 2.10
C LYS A 111 -41.52 16.94 3.02
N SER A 112 -41.99 17.33 4.21
CA SER A 112 -42.58 16.40 5.17
C SER A 112 -44.02 16.04 4.79
N PHE A 113 -44.41 14.80 5.02
CA PHE A 113 -45.71 14.30 4.56
C PHE A 113 -46.85 14.43 5.60
N HIS A 114 -46.70 14.98 6.71
CA HIS A 114 -47.68 15.19 7.79
C HIS A 114 -49.16 14.90 7.47
N GLY A 115 -49.47 13.71 6.96
CA GLY A 115 -50.85 13.30 6.63
C GLY A 115 -51.44 13.89 5.35
N LEU A 116 -50.68 14.65 4.57
CA LEU A 116 -51.09 15.16 3.27
C LEU A 116 -50.89 14.12 2.16
N ASN A 117 -51.83 14.04 1.23
CA ASN A 117 -51.76 13.09 0.11
C ASN A 117 -50.66 13.40 -0.91
N ASN A 118 -50.13 14.60 -0.90
CA ASN A 118 -49.12 15.05 -1.83
C ASN A 118 -47.95 15.72 -1.09
N ARG A 119 -46.76 15.15 -1.23
CA ARG A 119 -45.54 15.70 -0.65
C ARG A 119 -45.13 17.05 -1.21
N THR A 120 -45.43 17.30 -2.51
CA THR A 120 -45.02 18.56 -3.14
C THR A 120 -45.83 19.76 -2.65
N GLU A 121 -47.00 19.56 -2.14
CA GLU A 121 -47.87 20.62 -1.62
C GLU A 121 -47.68 20.84 -0.11
N SER A 122 -46.96 20.00 0.61
CA SER A 122 -46.70 20.17 2.02
C SER A 122 -45.87 21.44 2.25
N PRO A 123 -46.32 22.36 3.13
CA PRO A 123 -45.54 23.54 3.49
C PRO A 123 -44.35 23.21 4.41
N TYR A 124 -44.36 22.01 4.98
CA TYR A 124 -43.37 21.60 5.96
C TYR A 124 -42.12 21.03 5.31
N THR A 125 -40.99 21.45 5.76
CA THR A 125 -39.66 20.95 5.36
C THR A 125 -39.00 20.24 6.53
N TRP A 126 -38.12 19.27 6.22
CA TRP A 126 -37.32 18.63 7.25
C TRP A 126 -35.86 18.51 6.81
N TYR A 127 -35.00 18.40 7.77
CA TYR A 127 -33.55 18.21 7.59
C TYR A 127 -33.15 16.93 8.27
N LYS A 128 -32.18 16.24 7.71
CA LYS A 128 -31.58 15.03 8.27
C LYS A 128 -30.10 15.21 8.43
N GLU A 129 -29.52 14.50 9.38
CA GLU A 129 -28.08 14.34 9.46
C GLU A 129 -27.60 13.61 8.21
N ALA A 130 -26.74 14.26 7.43
CA ALA A 130 -26.11 13.67 6.25
C ALA A 130 -24.83 12.95 6.63
N THR A 131 -24.08 13.51 7.56
CA THR A 131 -22.84 12.97 8.09
C THR A 131 -22.75 13.28 9.57
N VAL A 132 -22.54 12.28 10.39
CA VAL A 132 -22.26 12.45 11.80
C VAL A 132 -20.82 12.87 11.98
N GLY A 133 -20.59 14.03 12.60
CA GLY A 133 -19.24 14.55 12.85
C GLY A 133 -18.54 13.80 13.98
N ASN A 134 -17.23 13.75 13.94
CA ASN A 134 -16.38 13.28 15.03
C ASN A 134 -15.33 14.33 15.38
N PRO A 135 -15.49 15.07 16.49
CA PRO A 135 -14.54 16.10 16.90
C PRO A 135 -13.13 15.57 17.21
N ASP A 136 -13.00 14.25 17.47
CA ASP A 136 -11.73 13.61 17.81
C ASP A 136 -10.90 13.21 16.59
N VAL A 137 -11.34 13.54 15.37
CA VAL A 137 -10.53 13.30 14.18
C VAL A 137 -9.25 14.13 14.24
N HIS A 138 -8.11 13.46 14.13
CA HIS A 138 -6.79 14.04 14.26
C HIS A 138 -5.82 13.53 13.19
N TRP A 139 -4.58 14.02 13.22
CA TRP A 139 -3.53 13.65 12.28
C TRP A 139 -3.26 12.15 12.26
N GLU A 140 -3.12 11.59 11.07
CA GLU A 140 -2.49 10.29 10.90
C GLU A 140 -0.99 10.43 11.14
N THR A 141 -0.37 9.51 11.85
CA THR A 141 1.06 9.55 12.17
C THR A 141 1.80 8.35 11.60
N ALA A 142 3.00 8.58 11.10
CA ALA A 142 3.90 7.53 10.64
C ALA A 142 5.25 7.66 11.36
N LEU A 143 5.54 6.73 12.25
CA LEU A 143 6.87 6.57 12.85
C LEU A 143 7.73 5.76 11.89
N LYS A 144 8.77 6.39 11.35
CA LYS A 144 9.71 5.83 10.39
C LYS A 144 11.06 5.63 11.05
N GLN A 145 11.64 4.46 10.86
CA GLN A 145 12.99 4.12 11.32
C GLN A 145 13.77 3.54 10.16
N ASN A 146 15.02 3.96 10.03
CA ASN A 146 15.93 3.46 9.01
C ASN A 146 17.33 3.29 9.60
N ILE A 147 17.96 2.15 9.35
CA ILE A 147 19.36 1.89 9.59
C ILE A 147 20.04 1.58 8.26
N GLY A 148 21.12 2.26 7.95
CA GLY A 148 21.82 2.11 6.67
C GLY A 148 23.33 2.03 6.85
N VAL A 149 23.94 1.33 5.90
CA VAL A 149 25.40 1.24 5.76
C VAL A 149 25.76 1.65 4.34
N ASP A 150 26.54 2.73 4.22
CA ASP A 150 27.13 3.16 2.95
C ASP A 150 28.56 2.65 2.86
N TYR A 151 28.95 2.08 1.75
CA TYR A 151 30.28 1.47 1.59
C TYR A 151 30.89 1.76 0.22
N ALA A 152 32.23 1.84 0.20
CA ALA A 152 33.04 1.84 -1.02
C ALA A 152 34.33 1.06 -0.76
N PHE A 153 34.73 0.24 -1.73
CA PHE A 153 35.87 -0.66 -1.66
C PHE A 153 36.73 -0.55 -2.93
N PHE A 154 38.05 -0.77 -2.76
CA PHE A 154 39.02 -0.96 -3.86
C PHE A 154 39.10 0.22 -4.82
N ASP A 155 39.34 1.43 -4.29
CA ASP A 155 39.43 2.69 -5.07
C ASP A 155 38.13 2.97 -5.87
N GLY A 156 36.97 2.71 -5.24
CA GLY A 156 35.67 2.94 -5.85
C GLY A 156 35.25 1.90 -6.89
N LEU A 157 35.96 0.77 -6.99
CA LEU A 157 35.56 -0.34 -7.85
C LEU A 157 34.17 -0.86 -7.47
N LEU A 158 33.90 -1.00 -6.19
CA LEU A 158 32.65 -1.47 -5.63
C LEU A 158 32.14 -0.46 -4.64
N ALA A 159 30.93 0.08 -4.84
CA ALA A 159 30.29 0.99 -3.91
C ALA A 159 28.80 0.70 -3.82
N GLY A 160 28.16 1.14 -2.74
CA GLY A 160 26.72 0.97 -2.62
C GLY A 160 26.22 1.31 -1.22
N SER A 161 24.97 0.91 -0.99
CA SER A 161 24.33 1.01 0.32
C SER A 161 23.46 -0.21 0.60
N LEU A 162 23.31 -0.49 1.88
CA LEU A 162 22.36 -1.46 2.41
C LEU A 162 21.54 -0.77 3.49
N GLU A 163 20.24 -0.79 3.35
CA GLU A 163 19.30 -0.15 4.26
C GLU A 163 18.25 -1.13 4.76
N PHE A 164 17.85 -0.97 6.01
CA PHE A 164 16.72 -1.65 6.61
C PHE A 164 15.79 -0.58 7.16
N PHE A 165 14.52 -0.65 6.80
CA PHE A 165 13.52 0.28 7.26
C PHE A 165 12.36 -0.43 7.97
N TYR A 166 11.78 0.31 8.91
CA TYR A 166 10.61 -0.11 9.66
C TYR A 166 9.71 1.10 9.87
N ASP A 167 8.51 1.06 9.29
CA ASP A 167 7.52 2.12 9.36
C ASP A 167 6.29 1.61 10.08
N LYS A 168 5.80 2.38 11.05
CA LYS A 168 4.53 2.12 11.72
C LYS A 168 3.62 3.32 11.52
N ARG A 169 2.56 3.13 10.77
CA ARG A 169 1.48 4.09 10.60
C ARG A 169 0.41 3.84 11.64
N SER A 170 0.02 4.87 12.37
CA SER A 170 -0.99 4.84 13.42
C SER A 170 -2.06 5.88 13.12
N ASP A 171 -3.21 5.68 13.77
CA ASP A 171 -4.30 6.63 13.73
C ASP A 171 -4.83 6.91 12.31
N ILE A 172 -4.74 5.87 11.44
CA ILE A 172 -5.25 5.93 10.07
C ILE A 172 -6.76 6.08 10.12
N LEU A 173 -7.28 7.06 9.39
CA LEU A 173 -8.70 7.34 9.33
C LEU A 173 -9.47 6.19 8.67
N VAL A 174 -10.45 5.67 9.39
CA VAL A 174 -11.42 4.71 8.85
C VAL A 174 -12.71 5.48 8.58
N ALA A 175 -13.08 5.54 7.30
CA ALA A 175 -14.30 6.24 6.87
C ALA A 175 -15.55 5.55 7.44
N GLY A 176 -16.63 6.31 7.63
CA GLY A 176 -17.84 5.82 8.29
C GLY A 176 -18.50 4.63 7.60
N ASP A 177 -18.44 4.57 6.26
CA ASP A 177 -18.95 3.45 5.45
C ASP A 177 -18.11 2.17 5.57
N LYS A 178 -16.88 2.29 6.07
CA LYS A 178 -15.94 1.18 6.30
C LYS A 178 -15.91 0.69 7.74
N ARG A 179 -16.68 1.33 8.62
CA ARG A 179 -16.78 0.97 10.02
C ARG A 179 -17.69 -0.23 10.22
N ALA A 180 -17.34 -1.07 11.19
CA ALA A 180 -18.12 -2.26 11.58
C ALA A 180 -19.41 -1.89 12.33
N THR A 181 -20.27 -1.13 11.67
CA THR A 181 -21.54 -0.67 12.26
C THR A 181 -22.68 -1.57 11.80
N PRO A 182 -23.53 -2.07 12.71
CA PRO A 182 -24.67 -2.88 12.34
C PRO A 182 -25.67 -2.10 11.46
N GLY A 183 -26.15 -2.72 10.37
CA GLY A 183 -27.05 -2.06 9.42
C GLY A 183 -28.39 -1.57 10.01
N TYR A 184 -28.86 -2.19 11.10
CA TYR A 184 -30.08 -1.77 11.79
C TYR A 184 -29.95 -0.44 12.53
N LEU A 185 -28.75 0.10 12.69
CA LEU A 185 -28.53 1.42 13.27
C LEU A 185 -29.14 2.55 12.43
N GLY A 186 -29.30 2.32 11.11
CA GLY A 186 -29.96 3.27 10.19
C GLY A 186 -29.15 4.51 9.85
N ILE A 187 -27.94 4.67 10.43
CA ILE A 187 -26.99 5.76 10.14
C ILE A 187 -25.61 5.17 9.93
N SER A 188 -24.79 5.86 9.14
CA SER A 188 -23.36 5.55 9.03
C SER A 188 -22.63 6.02 10.28
N ALA A 189 -21.71 5.22 10.81
CA ALA A 189 -20.83 5.66 11.88
C ALA A 189 -19.99 6.87 11.43
N PRO A 190 -19.61 7.76 12.36
CA PRO A 190 -18.65 8.81 12.04
C PRO A 190 -17.28 8.21 11.68
N ALA A 191 -16.52 8.88 10.82
CA ALA A 191 -15.14 8.53 10.57
C ALA A 191 -14.30 8.62 11.86
N ALA A 192 -13.32 7.75 12.04
CA ALA A 192 -12.47 7.74 13.22
C ALA A 192 -11.06 7.21 12.94
N ASN A 193 -10.07 7.70 13.69
CA ASN A 193 -8.67 7.30 13.59
C ASN A 193 -8.42 5.97 14.32
N LEU A 194 -8.65 4.84 13.64
CA LEU A 194 -8.62 3.49 14.23
C LEU A 194 -7.58 2.56 13.61
N GLY A 195 -7.18 2.85 12.36
CA GLY A 195 -6.33 1.97 11.59
C GLY A 195 -4.87 2.03 12.02
N ARG A 196 -4.18 0.89 11.93
CA ARG A 196 -2.73 0.79 12.12
C ARG A 196 -2.14 -0.14 11.08
N VAL A 197 -1.04 0.27 10.47
CA VAL A 197 -0.30 -0.50 9.46
C VAL A 197 1.18 -0.48 9.81
N ARG A 198 1.85 -1.59 9.56
CA ARG A 198 3.29 -1.70 9.62
C ARG A 198 3.83 -1.98 8.23
N THR A 199 4.90 -1.29 7.85
CA THR A 199 5.71 -1.63 6.66
C THR A 199 7.13 -1.87 7.09
N LYS A 200 7.79 -2.89 6.59
CA LYS A 200 9.20 -3.17 6.83
C LYS A 200 9.84 -3.70 5.55
N GLY A 201 11.13 -3.51 5.43
CA GLY A 201 11.85 -3.97 4.28
C GLY A 201 13.32 -3.65 4.32
N TYR A 202 13.97 -3.92 3.18
CA TYR A 202 15.36 -3.58 2.96
C TYR A 202 15.58 -3.09 1.53
N GLU A 203 16.62 -2.30 1.36
CA GLU A 203 17.08 -1.79 0.08
C GLU A 203 18.57 -2.09 -0.08
N LEU A 204 18.93 -2.58 -1.24
CA LEU A 204 20.31 -2.86 -1.63
C LEU A 204 20.64 -2.07 -2.88
N GLU A 205 21.68 -1.27 -2.82
CA GLU A 205 22.31 -0.65 -3.96
C GLU A 205 23.73 -1.17 -4.11
N LEU A 206 24.08 -1.58 -5.31
CA LEU A 206 25.42 -2.04 -5.68
C LEU A 206 25.87 -1.35 -6.97
N ARG A 207 27.01 -0.69 -6.93
CA ARG A 207 27.64 -0.05 -8.07
C ARG A 207 29.03 -0.63 -8.30
N VAL A 208 29.31 -0.97 -9.52
CA VAL A 208 30.63 -1.44 -9.96
C VAL A 208 31.14 -0.51 -11.04
N ASN A 209 32.39 -0.06 -10.95
CA ASN A 209 32.99 0.80 -11.94
C ASN A 209 34.48 0.48 -12.07
N LYS A 210 34.91 0.05 -13.25
CA LYS A 210 36.32 -0.30 -13.52
C LYS A 210 36.76 0.25 -14.84
N THR A 211 37.78 1.08 -14.84
CA THR A 211 38.51 1.49 -16.07
C THR A 211 39.72 0.64 -16.22
N LEU A 212 39.86 -0.02 -17.35
CA LEU A 212 41.00 -0.85 -17.72
C LEU A 212 42.10 0.00 -18.36
N ASN A 213 43.34 -0.52 -18.39
CA ASN A 213 44.52 0.20 -18.92
C ASN A 213 44.40 0.61 -20.39
N ASN A 214 43.54 -0.09 -21.16
CA ASN A 214 43.27 0.22 -22.58
C ASN A 214 42.21 1.31 -22.77
N GLY A 215 41.69 1.92 -21.68
CA GLY A 215 40.69 2.95 -21.73
C GLY A 215 39.24 2.42 -21.78
N LEU A 216 39.05 1.10 -21.73
CA LEU A 216 37.72 0.51 -21.63
C LEU A 216 37.19 0.67 -20.18
N ARG A 217 36.07 1.35 -20.03
CA ARG A 217 35.34 1.47 -18.77
C ARG A 217 34.21 0.47 -18.74
N LEU A 218 34.17 -0.38 -17.74
CA LEU A 218 33.07 -1.30 -17.43
C LEU A 218 32.34 -0.77 -16.20
N TRP A 219 31.02 -0.72 -16.26
CA TRP A 219 30.22 -0.25 -15.14
C TRP A 219 28.92 -1.01 -15.04
N GLY A 220 28.39 -1.05 -13.84
CA GLY A 220 27.10 -1.68 -13.56
C GLY A 220 26.48 -1.13 -12.29
N ASN A 221 25.16 -1.08 -12.28
CA ASN A 221 24.33 -0.76 -11.11
C ASN A 221 23.32 -1.88 -10.91
N PHE A 222 23.16 -2.29 -9.65
CA PHE A 222 22.10 -3.17 -9.23
C PHE A 222 21.37 -2.53 -8.06
N ASN A 223 20.05 -2.45 -8.15
CA ASN A 223 19.18 -1.97 -7.10
C ASN A 223 18.12 -3.03 -6.82
N MET A 224 17.88 -3.30 -5.55
CA MET A 224 16.82 -4.19 -5.09
C MET A 224 16.12 -3.56 -3.90
N THR A 225 14.79 -3.56 -3.92
CA THR A 225 13.95 -3.18 -2.79
C THR A 225 13.03 -4.35 -2.46
N HIS A 226 12.99 -4.70 -1.18
CA HIS A 226 11.97 -5.58 -0.61
C HIS A 226 11.17 -4.80 0.40
N ALA A 227 9.84 -4.80 0.26
CA ALA A 227 8.92 -4.14 1.18
C ALA A 227 7.67 -4.96 1.39
N GLU A 228 7.37 -5.31 2.63
CA GLU A 228 6.12 -5.95 3.02
C GLU A 228 5.33 -5.04 3.96
N ASN A 229 4.01 -5.02 3.81
CA ASN A 229 3.14 -4.32 4.73
C ASN A 229 2.15 -5.28 5.39
N LYS A 230 1.66 -4.88 6.57
CA LYS A 230 0.66 -5.64 7.32
C LYS A 230 -0.27 -4.71 8.07
N ILE A 231 -1.57 -4.92 7.92
CA ILE A 231 -2.60 -4.25 8.71
C ILE A 231 -2.55 -4.83 10.13
N LEU A 232 -2.21 -4.00 11.12
CA LEU A 232 -2.12 -4.40 12.52
C LEU A 232 -3.43 -4.20 13.26
N LYS A 233 -4.23 -3.23 12.81
CA LYS A 233 -5.54 -2.94 13.36
C LYS A 233 -6.44 -2.32 12.29
N TYR A 234 -7.66 -2.78 12.26
CA TYR A 234 -8.75 -2.26 11.45
C TYR A 234 -10.07 -2.42 12.18
N ASP A 235 -11.12 -1.72 11.78
CA ASP A 235 -12.46 -1.85 12.38
C ASP A 235 -13.24 -2.99 11.69
N ASP A 236 -12.72 -4.20 11.78
CA ASP A 236 -13.37 -5.38 11.23
C ASP A 236 -14.52 -5.86 12.11
N PRO A 237 -15.64 -6.36 11.55
CA PRO A 237 -16.71 -6.97 12.32
C PRO A 237 -16.21 -8.11 13.22
N VAL A 238 -16.61 -8.09 14.48
CA VAL A 238 -16.12 -9.03 15.50
C VAL A 238 -16.36 -10.49 15.10
N LEU A 239 -17.53 -10.78 14.53
CA LEU A 239 -17.94 -12.14 14.15
C LEU A 239 -17.37 -12.60 12.80
N ARG A 240 -16.67 -11.74 12.06
CA ARG A 240 -16.05 -12.13 10.79
C ARG A 240 -14.92 -13.13 11.06
N PRO A 241 -14.83 -14.24 10.31
CA PRO A 241 -13.71 -15.18 10.39
C PRO A 241 -12.37 -14.50 10.17
N ALA A 242 -11.31 -15.01 10.82
CA ALA A 242 -9.97 -14.39 10.76
C ALA A 242 -9.42 -14.24 9.33
N TYR A 243 -9.68 -15.20 8.46
CA TYR A 243 -9.23 -15.18 7.06
C TYR A 243 -9.96 -14.14 6.19
N GLN A 244 -11.11 -13.62 6.64
CA GLN A 244 -11.86 -12.57 5.94
C GLN A 244 -11.67 -11.18 6.53
N LYS A 245 -10.97 -11.05 7.67
CA LYS A 245 -10.64 -9.74 8.25
C LYS A 245 -9.59 -9.04 7.43
N SER A 246 -9.59 -7.71 7.48
CA SER A 246 -8.50 -6.90 6.94
C SER A 246 -7.28 -6.96 7.85
N GLU A 247 -7.51 -7.05 9.16
CA GLU A 247 -6.46 -7.18 10.17
C GLU A 247 -5.69 -8.49 9.98
N GLY A 248 -4.37 -8.41 9.96
CA GLY A 248 -3.49 -9.56 9.79
C GLY A 248 -2.95 -9.75 8.38
N PHE A 249 -3.52 -9.09 7.37
CA PHE A 249 -3.13 -9.18 5.97
C PHE A 249 -2.49 -7.89 5.46
N ALA A 250 -1.97 -7.94 4.24
CA ALA A 250 -1.43 -6.77 3.56
C ALA A 250 -2.56 -5.83 3.09
N ILE A 251 -2.25 -4.55 2.92
CA ILE A 251 -3.19 -3.61 2.28
C ILE A 251 -3.41 -4.05 0.83
N GLY A 252 -4.68 -4.24 0.45
CA GLY A 252 -5.03 -4.72 -0.89
C GLY A 252 -4.77 -6.20 -1.10
N GLN A 253 -4.79 -7.00 -0.01
CA GLN A 253 -4.77 -8.45 -0.12
C GLN A 253 -5.96 -8.94 -0.94
N ASP A 254 -5.68 -9.68 -2.01
CA ASP A 254 -6.73 -10.30 -2.82
C ASP A 254 -7.40 -11.45 -2.07
N HIS A 255 -8.71 -11.55 -2.22
CA HIS A 255 -9.52 -12.65 -1.73
C HIS A 255 -10.27 -13.27 -2.92
N ALA A 256 -10.24 -14.58 -3.01
CA ALA A 256 -10.88 -15.32 -4.08
C ALA A 256 -11.43 -16.65 -3.58
N HIS A 257 -12.38 -17.21 -4.31
CA HIS A 257 -12.72 -18.63 -4.15
C HIS A 257 -11.57 -19.47 -4.68
N LEU A 258 -10.99 -20.28 -3.81
CA LEU A 258 -9.91 -21.19 -4.19
C LEU A 258 -10.49 -22.39 -4.95
N THR A 259 -9.73 -22.93 -5.89
CA THR A 259 -10.14 -24.07 -6.71
C THR A 259 -9.24 -25.27 -6.50
N ALA A 260 -9.84 -26.48 -6.52
CA ALA A 260 -9.14 -27.77 -6.41
C ALA A 260 -8.92 -28.45 -7.76
N GLY A 261 -9.05 -27.73 -8.86
CA GLY A 261 -8.97 -28.27 -10.22
C GLY A 261 -10.32 -28.26 -10.95
N PHE A 262 -10.46 -29.13 -11.93
CA PHE A 262 -11.69 -29.25 -12.74
C PHE A 262 -12.47 -30.52 -12.40
N ALA A 263 -13.78 -30.44 -12.40
CA ALA A 263 -14.64 -31.62 -12.41
C ALA A 263 -14.67 -32.21 -13.83
N ASN A 264 -14.07 -33.38 -14.01
CA ASN A 264 -13.96 -34.03 -15.31
C ASN A 264 -15.18 -34.91 -15.64
N THR A 265 -15.87 -35.39 -14.63
CA THR A 265 -16.99 -36.33 -14.74
C THR A 265 -18.24 -35.80 -14.04
N TRP A 266 -19.39 -36.36 -14.40
CA TRP A 266 -20.64 -36.05 -13.70
C TRP A 266 -20.62 -36.49 -12.24
N ASP A 267 -19.94 -37.57 -11.91
CA ASP A 267 -19.81 -38.03 -10.53
C ASP A 267 -19.06 -37.00 -9.67
N GLU A 268 -17.99 -36.40 -10.22
CA GLU A 268 -17.27 -35.32 -9.58
C GLU A 268 -18.14 -34.06 -9.45
N VAL A 269 -18.93 -33.71 -10.46
CA VAL A 269 -19.88 -32.57 -10.40
C VAL A 269 -20.90 -32.77 -9.29
N PHE A 270 -21.43 -33.98 -9.13
CA PHE A 270 -22.40 -34.29 -8.07
C PHE A 270 -21.76 -34.34 -6.68
N ALA A 271 -20.47 -34.65 -6.60
CA ALA A 271 -19.70 -34.63 -5.35
C ALA A 271 -19.29 -33.22 -4.90
N MET A 272 -19.40 -32.19 -5.78
CA MET A 272 -19.03 -30.80 -5.43
C MET A 272 -19.97 -30.23 -4.35
N PRO A 273 -19.46 -29.36 -3.46
CA PRO A 273 -20.28 -28.61 -2.52
C PRO A 273 -21.40 -27.85 -3.25
N THR A 274 -22.49 -27.62 -2.56
CA THR A 274 -23.65 -26.89 -3.11
C THR A 274 -23.27 -25.41 -3.28
N HIS A 275 -23.55 -24.81 -4.44
CA HIS A 275 -23.45 -23.37 -4.61
C HIS A 275 -24.74 -22.68 -4.21
N ASN A 276 -24.65 -21.57 -3.52
CA ASN A 276 -25.82 -20.76 -3.15
C ASN A 276 -26.49 -20.10 -4.36
N THR A 277 -25.72 -19.91 -5.44
CA THR A 277 -26.21 -19.41 -6.73
C THR A 277 -25.73 -20.33 -7.85
N MET A 278 -26.54 -20.49 -8.92
CA MET A 278 -26.18 -21.26 -10.12
C MET A 278 -25.80 -22.73 -9.85
N ASN A 279 -26.33 -23.32 -8.79
CA ASN A 279 -26.04 -24.72 -8.45
C ASN A 279 -26.50 -25.71 -9.52
N ASP A 280 -27.55 -25.37 -10.25
CA ASP A 280 -28.14 -26.11 -11.38
C ASP A 280 -27.38 -25.95 -12.70
N GLN A 281 -26.38 -25.07 -12.74
CA GLN A 281 -25.56 -24.80 -13.93
C GLN A 281 -24.21 -25.51 -13.91
N LYS A 282 -23.96 -26.37 -12.93
CA LYS A 282 -22.69 -27.12 -12.81
C LYS A 282 -22.56 -28.13 -13.95
N LEU A 283 -21.41 -28.14 -14.60
CA LEU A 283 -21.09 -29.03 -15.72
C LEU A 283 -19.68 -29.58 -15.60
N PRO A 284 -19.40 -30.77 -16.17
CA PRO A 284 -18.03 -31.24 -16.32
C PRO A 284 -17.17 -30.20 -17.06
N GLY A 285 -15.94 -29.99 -16.58
CA GLY A 285 -15.01 -28.97 -17.06
C GLY A 285 -15.06 -27.64 -16.32
N GLN A 286 -15.91 -27.51 -15.33
CA GLN A 286 -15.92 -26.35 -14.44
C GLN A 286 -14.98 -26.55 -13.25
N TYR A 287 -14.58 -25.44 -12.62
CA TYR A 287 -13.77 -25.46 -11.42
C TYR A 287 -14.49 -26.13 -10.25
N ILE A 288 -13.78 -26.98 -9.53
CA ILE A 288 -14.18 -27.44 -8.21
C ILE A 288 -13.81 -26.35 -7.22
N THR A 289 -14.79 -25.56 -6.81
CA THR A 289 -14.60 -24.53 -5.78
C THR A 289 -14.48 -25.17 -4.41
N MET A 290 -13.49 -24.74 -3.63
CA MET A 290 -13.26 -25.23 -2.28
C MET A 290 -14.24 -24.58 -1.31
N ASP A 291 -14.92 -25.40 -0.53
CA ASP A 291 -15.66 -24.99 0.66
C ASP A 291 -14.63 -24.69 1.77
N TYR A 292 -14.30 -23.40 1.89
CA TYR A 292 -13.19 -22.97 2.76
C TYR A 292 -13.59 -22.94 4.24
N ASN A 293 -14.85 -22.66 4.54
CA ASN A 293 -15.38 -22.64 5.89
C ASN A 293 -15.91 -24.00 6.36
N GLY A 294 -16.12 -24.96 5.44
CA GLY A 294 -16.57 -26.32 5.72
C GLY A 294 -18.05 -26.45 6.04
N ASP A 295 -18.89 -25.52 5.59
CA ASP A 295 -20.33 -25.54 5.87
C ASP A 295 -21.17 -26.31 4.82
N GLY A 296 -20.54 -26.76 3.73
CA GLY A 296 -21.16 -27.53 2.64
C GLY A 296 -21.77 -26.65 1.55
N VAL A 297 -21.67 -25.31 1.64
CA VAL A 297 -22.26 -24.37 0.70
C VAL A 297 -21.24 -23.36 0.25
N ILE A 298 -20.98 -23.28 -1.04
CA ILE A 298 -20.11 -22.25 -1.61
C ILE A 298 -20.85 -20.91 -1.68
N ASP A 299 -20.38 -19.94 -0.91
CA ASP A 299 -20.91 -18.59 -0.88
C ASP A 299 -19.78 -17.54 -0.66
N ALA A 300 -20.16 -16.30 -0.32
CA ALA A 300 -19.19 -15.24 -0.05
C ALA A 300 -18.27 -15.53 1.16
N ASN A 301 -18.65 -16.47 2.03
CA ASN A 301 -17.84 -16.84 3.18
C ASN A 301 -16.65 -17.75 2.80
N ASP A 302 -16.64 -18.32 1.59
CA ASP A 302 -15.54 -19.14 1.08
C ASP A 302 -14.45 -18.32 0.38
N SER A 303 -14.61 -17.01 0.33
CA SER A 303 -13.59 -16.13 -0.21
C SER A 303 -12.39 -16.05 0.75
N ALA A 304 -11.29 -16.68 0.38
CA ALA A 304 -10.07 -16.80 1.17
C ALA A 304 -8.95 -15.89 0.64
N PRO A 305 -7.98 -15.48 1.48
CA PRO A 305 -6.83 -14.71 1.03
C PRO A 305 -6.00 -15.53 0.04
N TYR A 306 -5.61 -14.90 -1.05
CA TYR A 306 -4.93 -15.54 -2.16
C TYR A 306 -3.68 -14.78 -2.57
N GLY A 307 -2.55 -15.48 -2.71
CA GLY A 307 -1.31 -14.97 -3.25
C GLY A 307 -0.81 -13.67 -2.59
N TYR A 308 -0.30 -12.78 -3.41
CA TYR A 308 0.23 -11.48 -3.03
C TYR A 308 -0.74 -10.35 -3.40
N THR A 309 -0.40 -9.13 -3.06
CA THR A 309 -1.15 -7.94 -3.48
C THR A 309 -0.77 -7.52 -4.91
N GLY A 310 -1.53 -6.60 -5.50
CA GLY A 310 -1.18 -5.99 -6.78
C GLY A 310 0.07 -5.09 -6.75
N THR A 311 0.60 -4.80 -5.55
CA THR A 311 1.87 -4.07 -5.37
C THR A 311 2.98 -5.07 -5.10
N PRO A 312 4.04 -5.13 -5.90
CA PRO A 312 5.11 -6.09 -5.71
C PRO A 312 5.87 -5.84 -4.40
N GLU A 313 6.18 -6.92 -3.67
CA GLU A 313 7.06 -6.84 -2.50
C GLU A 313 8.53 -6.70 -2.91
N ASN A 314 8.92 -7.29 -4.04
CA ASN A 314 10.29 -7.21 -4.54
C ASN A 314 10.34 -6.48 -5.89
N THR A 315 11.23 -5.52 -5.99
CA THR A 315 11.57 -4.85 -7.26
C THR A 315 13.07 -4.88 -7.46
N TYR A 316 13.53 -5.16 -8.67
CA TYR A 316 14.95 -5.12 -9.01
C TYR A 316 15.18 -4.42 -10.32
N ASN A 317 16.29 -3.72 -10.36
CA ASN A 317 16.80 -3.08 -11.56
C ASN A 317 18.31 -3.38 -11.65
N ALA A 318 18.75 -3.88 -12.78
CA ALA A 318 20.17 -4.08 -13.09
C ALA A 318 20.51 -3.38 -14.40
N THR A 319 21.53 -2.54 -14.38
CA THR A 319 22.07 -1.92 -15.58
C THR A 319 23.54 -2.26 -15.70
N ILE A 320 23.97 -2.77 -16.83
CA ILE A 320 25.35 -3.11 -17.12
C ILE A 320 25.74 -2.40 -18.39
N GLY A 321 26.89 -1.75 -18.40
CA GLY A 321 27.36 -1.00 -19.56
C GLY A 321 28.87 -0.94 -19.71
N PHE A 322 29.30 -0.45 -20.85
CA PHE A 322 30.70 -0.12 -21.11
C PHE A 322 30.84 1.15 -21.96
N ASP A 323 31.97 1.82 -21.75
CA ASP A 323 32.37 2.97 -22.54
C ASP A 323 33.77 2.71 -23.11
N TYR A 324 33.95 2.89 -24.43
CA TYR A 324 35.23 2.68 -25.08
C TYR A 324 35.38 3.58 -26.31
N LYS A 325 36.39 4.45 -26.30
CA LYS A 325 36.79 5.32 -27.47
C LYS A 325 35.60 6.04 -28.14
N GLY A 326 34.69 6.60 -27.34
CA GLY A 326 33.53 7.33 -27.84
C GLY A 326 32.28 6.46 -28.06
N PHE A 327 32.37 5.15 -27.91
CA PHE A 327 31.25 4.25 -27.93
C PHE A 327 30.76 4.01 -26.49
N SER A 328 29.43 4.12 -26.25
CA SER A 328 28.79 3.75 -25.04
C SER A 328 27.64 2.76 -25.32
N CYS A 329 27.60 1.68 -24.57
CA CYS A 329 26.52 0.69 -24.64
C CYS A 329 26.09 0.27 -23.24
N PHE A 330 24.81 0.11 -23.07
CA PHE A 330 24.27 -0.46 -21.82
C PHE A 330 23.04 -1.32 -22.10
N VAL A 331 22.79 -2.24 -21.17
CA VAL A 331 21.55 -3.04 -21.11
C VAL A 331 20.96 -2.90 -19.73
N GLN A 332 19.66 -2.71 -19.67
CA GLN A 332 18.91 -2.58 -18.42
C GLN A 332 17.91 -3.72 -18.30
N PHE A 333 17.86 -4.31 -17.12
CA PHE A 333 16.91 -5.32 -16.72
C PHE A 333 16.05 -4.77 -15.58
N TYR A 334 14.75 -4.98 -15.68
CA TYR A 334 13.80 -4.67 -14.63
C TYR A 334 12.97 -5.91 -14.33
N GLY A 335 12.73 -6.18 -13.05
CA GLY A 335 11.93 -7.31 -12.63
C GLY A 335 11.19 -7.03 -11.33
N VAL A 336 10.08 -7.72 -11.15
CA VAL A 336 9.29 -7.73 -9.93
C VAL A 336 8.90 -9.14 -9.56
N THR A 337 8.79 -9.42 -8.25
CA THR A 337 8.25 -10.69 -7.75
C THR A 337 7.40 -10.47 -6.52
N ASN A 338 6.74 -11.51 -6.05
CA ASN A 338 5.78 -11.43 -4.96
C ASN A 338 4.70 -10.36 -5.28
N VAL A 339 4.03 -10.55 -6.41
CA VAL A 339 2.97 -9.67 -6.90
C VAL A 339 1.91 -10.49 -7.61
N ASN A 340 0.66 -10.18 -7.37
CA ASN A 340 -0.45 -10.70 -8.14
C ASN A 340 -0.87 -9.70 -9.21
N ARG A 341 -1.19 -10.22 -10.38
CA ARG A 341 -1.80 -9.43 -11.44
C ARG A 341 -2.99 -10.19 -12.01
N TYR A 342 -4.11 -9.57 -11.98
CA TYR A 342 -5.27 -10.06 -12.71
C TYR A 342 -5.07 -9.85 -14.20
N VAL A 343 -5.13 -10.93 -14.97
CA VAL A 343 -5.07 -10.89 -16.43
C VAL A 343 -6.46 -11.20 -16.94
N GLY A 344 -7.16 -10.17 -17.40
CA GLY A 344 -8.44 -10.32 -18.08
C GLY A 344 -8.19 -10.62 -19.58
N PHE A 345 -8.75 -11.70 -20.07
CA PHE A 345 -8.81 -11.96 -21.51
C PHE A 345 -10.02 -11.23 -22.08
N THR A 346 -9.80 -10.12 -22.76
CA THR A 346 -10.85 -9.40 -23.46
C THR A 346 -10.89 -9.84 -24.91
N SER A 347 -12.09 -10.18 -25.38
CA SER A 347 -12.34 -10.41 -26.80
C SER A 347 -12.13 -9.14 -27.63
N LEU A 348 -11.51 -9.27 -28.77
CA LEU A 348 -11.42 -8.19 -29.77
C LEU A 348 -12.78 -7.83 -30.36
N HIS A 349 -13.78 -8.70 -30.20
CA HIS A 349 -15.18 -8.48 -30.57
C HIS A 349 -16.08 -8.67 -29.36
N ASN A 350 -16.95 -7.71 -29.11
CA ASN A 350 -17.83 -7.67 -27.93
C ASN A 350 -18.78 -8.88 -27.78
N ASN A 351 -18.90 -9.74 -28.78
CA ASN A 351 -19.83 -10.86 -28.80
C ASN A 351 -19.17 -12.23 -29.01
N VAL A 352 -17.86 -12.31 -29.03
CA VAL A 352 -17.14 -13.58 -29.24
C VAL A 352 -16.09 -13.73 -28.17
N ASN A 353 -16.18 -14.79 -27.39
CA ASN A 353 -15.06 -15.19 -26.54
C ASN A 353 -13.86 -15.47 -27.43
N THR A 354 -12.82 -14.67 -27.30
CA THR A 354 -11.60 -14.91 -28.04
C THR A 354 -10.90 -16.09 -27.41
N VAL A 355 -10.86 -17.13 -28.13
CA VAL A 355 -9.99 -18.26 -27.87
C VAL A 355 -8.62 -17.85 -28.41
N PHE A 356 -7.66 -17.59 -27.56
CA PHE A 356 -6.33 -17.22 -28.00
C PHE A 356 -5.60 -18.39 -28.61
N ASP A 357 -5.85 -19.62 -28.11
CA ASP A 357 -5.28 -20.82 -28.64
C ASP A 357 -6.25 -22.00 -28.50
N GLU A 358 -6.34 -22.79 -29.53
CA GLU A 358 -6.96 -24.11 -29.46
C GLU A 358 -6.19 -24.93 -28.42
N GLY A 359 -6.84 -25.21 -27.31
CA GLY A 359 -6.28 -26.05 -26.30
C GLY A 359 -6.00 -25.39 -24.95
N VAL A 360 -6.32 -24.13 -24.78
CA VAL A 360 -6.26 -23.41 -23.50
C VAL A 360 -7.43 -23.79 -22.59
N PHE A 361 -8.56 -24.21 -23.16
CA PHE A 361 -9.78 -24.57 -22.43
C PHE A 361 -9.91 -26.07 -22.21
N TRP A 362 -10.53 -26.43 -21.10
CA TRP A 362 -10.91 -27.81 -20.85
C TRP A 362 -11.89 -28.30 -21.94
N SER A 363 -11.66 -29.49 -22.46
CA SER A 363 -12.57 -30.14 -23.41
C SER A 363 -12.76 -31.62 -23.05
N LYS A 364 -13.84 -32.20 -23.53
CA LYS A 364 -14.15 -33.61 -23.31
C LYS A 364 -13.06 -34.56 -23.81
N ASP A 365 -12.37 -34.16 -24.87
CA ASP A 365 -11.28 -34.93 -25.48
C ASP A 365 -9.92 -34.68 -24.81
N ARG A 366 -9.87 -33.72 -23.90
CA ARG A 366 -8.77 -33.34 -23.05
C ARG A 366 -9.20 -33.43 -21.60
N PHE A 367 -9.25 -34.61 -21.06
CA PHE A 367 -9.37 -34.82 -19.61
C PHE A 367 -8.07 -34.38 -18.93
N ASP A 368 -7.83 -33.10 -18.91
CA ASP A 368 -6.55 -32.60 -18.48
C ASP A 368 -6.74 -31.74 -17.24
N ALA A 369 -6.30 -32.28 -16.11
CA ALA A 369 -6.17 -31.50 -14.88
C ALA A 369 -5.25 -30.27 -15.08
N ASP A 370 -4.46 -30.28 -16.15
CA ASP A 370 -3.49 -29.25 -16.50
C ASP A 370 -4.06 -28.24 -17.52
N ALA A 371 -5.32 -28.33 -17.90
CA ALA A 371 -5.94 -27.29 -18.73
C ALA A 371 -5.92 -25.96 -17.94
N PRO A 372 -5.36 -24.87 -18.48
CA PRO A 372 -5.27 -23.62 -17.74
C PRO A 372 -6.59 -22.91 -17.57
N MET A 373 -7.62 -23.26 -18.35
CA MET A 373 -8.92 -22.62 -18.33
C MET A 373 -10.06 -23.64 -18.25
N PRO A 374 -11.18 -23.29 -17.58
CA PRO A 374 -12.36 -24.15 -17.51
C PRO A 374 -13.03 -24.28 -18.86
N ARG A 375 -14.05 -25.11 -18.92
CA ARG A 375 -14.96 -25.22 -20.06
C ARG A 375 -15.60 -23.86 -20.41
N ILE A 376 -15.70 -23.59 -21.70
CA ILE A 376 -16.46 -22.46 -22.24
C ILE A 376 -17.96 -22.73 -22.16
#